data_c05a3f6e6bee4f443ed87aed81f033cf
#
_entry.id   c05a3f6e6bee4f443ed87aed81f033cf
#
_cell.length_a   1.000
_cell.length_b   1.000
_cell.length_c   1.000
_cell.angle_alpha   90.00
_cell.angle_beta   90.00
_cell.angle_gamma   90.00
#
_symmetry.space_group_name_H-M   'P 1'
#
loop_
_entity.id
_entity.type
_entity.pdbx_description
1 polymer ?
#
loop_
_entity_poly.entity_id
_entity_poly.type
_entity_poly.pdbx_seq_one_letter_code
_entity_poly.pdbx_strand_id
1 'polypeptide(L)'
;MNPTQEKQVRLSIVLAAWNNSSSLRQCLDSLAGKADSADTEVIVVSNYDNGTREMVEKQFPSVKYFFLSGDATVPELRTKGITCAGGEIVALLEDHCTFDENWCAEIKKAHELPYSIIGGSVENASRERPLDWAVYFYDYGKYMLPNQAGVVDSLSGINVSYKRSVLDKVKQSFQQGFMETFINEELKKQGEVLYLAPAAIVYHQKHYEMKAAFTQSYRYGRSFGGMRALNIAFWQRIGLILGSLTLPVLLSSRIALRTVKKGGYLKELLRCLPHLLLLMTSWSYGELCGYVGGEVTDSSRRV
;
A
#
# COMPACT_ATOMS: atom_id res chain seq x y z
N MET A 1 -10.90 -40.23 22.35
CA MET A 1 -11.19 -39.05 21.54
C MET A 1 -9.96 -38.18 21.53
N ASN A 2 -9.21 -38.17 20.42
CA ASN A 2 -8.05 -37.28 20.29
C ASN A 2 -8.56 -35.83 20.28
N PRO A 3 -7.94 -34.91 21.03
CA PRO A 3 -8.25 -33.49 20.90
C PRO A 3 -7.92 -33.10 19.44
N THR A 4 -8.90 -32.53 18.75
CA THR A 4 -8.72 -31.87 17.46
C THR A 4 -7.56 -30.89 17.61
N GLN A 5 -6.42 -31.19 17.00
CA GLN A 5 -5.35 -30.21 16.82
C GLN A 5 -6.00 -29.02 16.11
N GLU A 6 -6.20 -27.93 16.81
CA GLU A 6 -6.51 -26.65 16.18
C GLU A 6 -5.42 -26.41 15.13
N LYS A 7 -5.79 -26.45 13.86
CA LYS A 7 -4.86 -26.22 12.76
C LYS A 7 -4.30 -24.82 12.91
N GLN A 8 -3.01 -24.73 13.17
CA GLN A 8 -2.30 -23.46 13.35
C GLN A 8 -2.39 -22.65 12.06
N VAL A 9 -2.98 -21.45 12.13
CA VAL A 9 -3.05 -20.53 11.00
C VAL A 9 -1.64 -20.05 10.66
N ARG A 10 -1.21 -20.28 9.41
CA ARG A 10 0.11 -19.84 8.93
C ARG A 10 0.03 -18.43 8.35
N LEU A 11 -1.01 -18.12 7.56
CA LEU A 11 -1.16 -16.84 6.86
C LEU A 11 -2.49 -16.16 7.22
N SER A 12 -2.42 -14.93 7.72
CA SER A 12 -3.57 -14.03 7.85
C SER A 12 -3.50 -12.97 6.74
N ILE A 13 -4.55 -12.89 5.92
CA ILE A 13 -4.73 -11.87 4.89
C ILE A 13 -5.64 -10.79 5.46
N VAL A 14 -5.11 -9.61 5.72
CA VAL A 14 -5.85 -8.45 6.25
C VAL A 14 -6.18 -7.51 5.11
N LEU A 15 -7.46 -7.34 4.83
CA LEU A 15 -7.99 -6.41 3.84
C LEU A 15 -8.56 -5.17 4.53
N ALA A 16 -7.93 -4.03 4.33
CA ALA A 16 -8.49 -2.74 4.72
C ALA A 16 -9.48 -2.28 3.63
N ALA A 17 -10.77 -2.27 3.96
CA ALA A 17 -11.85 -1.90 3.04
C ALA A 17 -12.35 -0.49 3.34
N TRP A 18 -12.16 0.43 2.38
CA TRP A 18 -12.45 1.84 2.57
C TRP A 18 -13.38 2.37 1.48
N ASN A 19 -14.62 2.71 1.88
CA ASN A 19 -15.64 3.42 1.08
C ASN A 19 -16.16 2.72 -0.19
N ASN A 20 -15.91 1.42 -0.45
CA ASN A 20 -16.38 0.78 -1.67
C ASN A 20 -16.64 -0.73 -1.54
N SER A 21 -17.90 -1.15 -1.55
CA SER A 21 -18.29 -2.57 -1.46
C SER A 21 -18.05 -3.38 -2.75
N SER A 22 -18.11 -2.75 -3.92
CA SER A 22 -17.94 -3.46 -5.20
C SER A 22 -16.49 -3.91 -5.41
N SER A 23 -15.52 -3.09 -5.04
CA SER A 23 -14.11 -3.45 -5.09
C SER A 23 -13.78 -4.58 -4.12
N LEU A 24 -14.32 -4.52 -2.89
CA LEU A 24 -14.14 -5.58 -1.90
C LEU A 24 -14.67 -6.92 -2.41
N ARG A 25 -15.83 -6.95 -3.07
CA ARG A 25 -16.37 -8.18 -3.65
C ARG A 25 -15.43 -8.77 -4.68
N GLN A 26 -14.94 -7.97 -5.64
CA GLN A 26 -13.98 -8.43 -6.65
C GLN A 26 -12.67 -8.93 -6.03
N CYS A 27 -12.20 -8.24 -4.98
CA CYS A 27 -11.03 -8.66 -4.21
C CYS A 27 -11.24 -10.05 -3.59
N LEU A 28 -12.36 -10.27 -2.89
CA LEU A 28 -12.71 -11.54 -2.26
C LEU A 28 -12.95 -12.66 -3.30
N ASP A 29 -13.63 -12.37 -4.40
CA ASP A 29 -13.81 -13.33 -5.52
C ASP A 29 -12.46 -13.80 -6.06
N SER A 30 -11.48 -12.88 -6.16
CA SER A 30 -10.12 -13.23 -6.61
C SER A 30 -9.32 -14.07 -5.63
N LEU A 31 -9.68 -14.05 -4.33
CA LEU A 31 -9.09 -14.91 -3.28
C LEU A 31 -9.79 -16.24 -3.13
N ALA A 32 -11.05 -16.36 -3.60
CA ALA A 32 -11.82 -17.60 -3.50
C ALA A 32 -11.07 -18.75 -4.17
N GLY A 33 -10.99 -19.89 -3.49
CA GLY A 33 -10.23 -21.07 -3.93
C GLY A 33 -8.70 -20.97 -3.72
N LYS A 34 -8.13 -19.77 -3.54
CA LYS A 34 -6.68 -19.56 -3.33
C LYS A 34 -6.33 -19.48 -1.85
N ALA A 35 -7.25 -18.92 -1.05
CA ALA A 35 -7.12 -18.82 0.40
C ALA A 35 -7.85 -19.97 1.16
N ASP A 36 -8.39 -20.94 0.43
CA ASP A 36 -9.16 -22.07 1.02
C ASP A 36 -8.28 -23.14 1.71
N SER A 37 -6.99 -22.91 1.80
CA SER A 37 -6.13 -23.77 2.60
C SER A 37 -6.45 -23.57 4.09
N ALA A 38 -6.60 -24.68 4.82
CA ALA A 38 -6.96 -24.66 6.23
C ALA A 38 -5.95 -23.96 7.16
N ASP A 39 -4.83 -23.49 6.60
CA ASP A 39 -3.78 -22.72 7.26
C ASP A 39 -3.81 -21.22 6.90
N THR A 40 -4.85 -20.77 6.17
CA THR A 40 -5.01 -19.36 5.74
C THR A 40 -6.34 -18.82 6.24
N GLU A 41 -6.34 -17.62 6.77
CA GLU A 41 -7.54 -16.85 7.13
C GLU A 41 -7.59 -15.52 6.38
N VAL A 42 -8.79 -15.07 6.09
CA VAL A 42 -9.05 -13.75 5.50
C VAL A 42 -9.82 -12.90 6.50
N ILE A 43 -9.34 -11.70 6.75
CA ILE A 43 -9.89 -10.73 7.68
C ILE A 43 -10.18 -9.45 6.93
N VAL A 44 -11.44 -9.08 6.86
CA VAL A 44 -11.89 -7.79 6.31
C VAL A 44 -12.16 -6.84 7.47
N VAL A 45 -11.56 -5.67 7.42
CA VAL A 45 -11.89 -4.57 8.32
C VAL A 45 -12.36 -3.39 7.49
N SER A 46 -13.59 -2.94 7.71
CA SER A 46 -14.25 -1.91 6.91
C SER A 46 -14.69 -0.73 7.76
N ASN A 47 -14.67 0.47 7.17
CA ASN A 47 -15.26 1.67 7.76
C ASN A 47 -16.65 2.03 7.18
N TYR A 48 -17.22 1.18 6.34
CA TYR A 48 -18.57 1.34 5.79
C TYR A 48 -19.33 0.02 5.86
N ASP A 49 -20.67 0.10 6.02
CA ASP A 49 -21.51 -1.09 6.19
C ASP A 49 -22.80 -1.06 5.34
N ASN A 50 -22.81 -0.38 4.22
CA ASN A 50 -23.97 -0.29 3.30
C ASN A 50 -24.27 -1.66 2.63
N GLY A 51 -24.68 -2.66 3.45
CA GLY A 51 -24.91 -4.04 3.02
C GLY A 51 -23.61 -4.85 2.83
N THR A 52 -22.46 -4.30 3.17
CA THR A 52 -21.15 -4.97 3.02
C THR A 52 -21.03 -6.18 3.93
N ARG A 53 -21.44 -6.05 5.19
CA ARG A 53 -21.47 -7.16 6.15
C ARG A 53 -22.30 -8.31 5.61
N GLU A 54 -23.54 -8.03 5.20
CA GLU A 54 -24.46 -9.04 4.67
C GLU A 54 -23.89 -9.75 3.43
N MET A 55 -23.26 -8.98 2.54
CA MET A 55 -22.59 -9.53 1.35
C MET A 55 -21.44 -10.48 1.76
N VAL A 56 -20.58 -10.07 2.69
CA VAL A 56 -19.46 -10.90 3.14
C VAL A 56 -19.96 -12.16 3.86
N GLU A 57 -20.87 -12.03 4.81
CA GLU A 57 -21.40 -13.17 5.60
C GLU A 57 -22.14 -14.19 4.74
N LYS A 58 -22.88 -13.73 3.69
CA LYS A 58 -23.63 -14.63 2.80
C LYS A 58 -22.77 -15.29 1.72
N GLN A 59 -21.83 -14.54 1.12
CA GLN A 59 -21.08 -15.01 -0.04
C GLN A 59 -19.70 -15.58 0.31
N PHE A 60 -19.12 -15.15 1.43
CA PHE A 60 -17.77 -15.52 1.89
C PHE A 60 -17.79 -15.92 3.37
N PRO A 61 -18.50 -16.98 3.77
CA PRO A 61 -18.74 -17.31 5.18
C PRO A 61 -17.48 -17.68 5.97
N SER A 62 -16.36 -17.99 5.31
CA SER A 62 -15.05 -18.22 5.93
C SER A 62 -14.28 -16.93 6.26
N VAL A 63 -14.73 -15.77 5.73
CA VAL A 63 -14.08 -14.47 5.94
C VAL A 63 -14.54 -13.86 7.26
N LYS A 64 -13.58 -13.45 8.08
CA LYS A 64 -13.86 -12.70 9.32
C LYS A 64 -14.10 -11.24 8.98
N TYR A 65 -15.27 -10.71 9.27
CA TYR A 65 -15.63 -9.32 9.01
C TYR A 65 -15.69 -8.49 10.29
N PHE A 66 -15.05 -7.33 10.27
CA PHE A 66 -15.10 -6.33 11.35
C PHE A 66 -15.45 -4.96 10.76
N PHE A 67 -16.41 -4.30 11.40
CA PHE A 67 -16.74 -2.92 11.12
C PHE A 67 -16.12 -2.01 12.19
N LEU A 68 -15.48 -0.92 11.73
CA LEU A 68 -15.10 0.22 12.55
C LEU A 68 -16.02 1.42 12.25
N SER A 69 -15.88 2.52 12.98
CA SER A 69 -16.62 3.74 12.71
C SER A 69 -16.39 4.26 11.28
N GLY A 70 -17.37 4.98 10.70
CA GLY A 70 -17.30 5.48 9.33
C GLY A 70 -16.21 6.52 9.07
N ASP A 71 -15.60 7.06 10.11
CA ASP A 71 -14.45 7.98 10.06
C ASP A 71 -13.10 7.30 10.27
N ALA A 72 -13.09 5.96 10.49
CA ALA A 72 -11.86 5.21 10.65
C ALA A 72 -10.98 5.27 9.39
N THR A 73 -9.71 5.53 9.60
CA THR A 73 -8.69 5.63 8.55
C THR A 73 -8.14 4.27 8.14
N VAL A 74 -7.54 4.16 6.96
CA VAL A 74 -6.88 2.91 6.51
C VAL A 74 -5.84 2.40 7.52
N PRO A 75 -4.97 3.24 8.13
CA PRO A 75 -4.07 2.79 9.20
C PRO A 75 -4.79 2.17 10.40
N GLU A 76 -5.94 2.70 10.82
CA GLU A 76 -6.73 2.14 11.93
C GLU A 76 -7.38 0.80 11.55
N LEU A 77 -7.88 0.68 10.31
CA LEU A 77 -8.40 -0.58 9.76
C LEU A 77 -7.31 -1.67 9.78
N ARG A 78 -6.10 -1.34 9.32
CA ARG A 78 -4.94 -2.25 9.34
C ARG A 78 -4.59 -2.68 10.77
N THR A 79 -4.52 -1.73 11.72
CA THR A 79 -4.25 -2.03 13.13
C THR A 79 -5.26 -3.03 13.70
N LYS A 80 -6.55 -2.80 13.44
CA LYS A 80 -7.61 -3.73 13.88
C LYS A 80 -7.42 -5.11 13.25
N GLY A 81 -7.15 -5.18 11.96
CA GLY A 81 -6.91 -6.44 11.26
C GLY A 81 -5.71 -7.20 11.81
N ILE A 82 -4.57 -6.54 12.01
CA ILE A 82 -3.36 -7.13 12.61
C ILE A 82 -3.66 -7.69 14.00
N THR A 83 -4.44 -6.96 14.81
CA THR A 83 -4.81 -7.37 16.17
C THR A 83 -5.71 -8.61 16.17
N CYS A 84 -6.58 -8.76 15.15
CA CYS A 84 -7.49 -9.91 15.02
C CYS A 84 -6.86 -11.11 14.29
N ALA A 85 -5.71 -10.91 13.64
CA ALA A 85 -5.01 -11.95 12.89
C ALA A 85 -4.38 -12.98 13.84
N GLY A 86 -4.53 -14.27 13.52
CA GLY A 86 -3.97 -15.41 14.28
C GLY A 86 -2.73 -16.04 13.63
N GLY A 87 -2.43 -15.71 12.36
CA GLY A 87 -1.36 -16.32 11.59
C GLY A 87 0.05 -15.91 11.99
N GLU A 88 1.01 -16.77 11.67
CA GLU A 88 2.45 -16.49 11.83
C GLU A 88 2.92 -15.40 10.86
N ILE A 89 2.27 -15.29 9.72
CA ILE A 89 2.48 -14.30 8.67
C ILE A 89 1.21 -13.44 8.58
N VAL A 90 1.36 -12.13 8.62
CA VAL A 90 0.27 -11.17 8.45
C VAL A 90 0.51 -10.36 7.19
N ALA A 91 -0.32 -10.54 6.18
CA ALA A 91 -0.28 -9.80 4.94
C ALA A 91 -1.29 -8.65 4.96
N LEU A 92 -0.86 -7.45 4.58
CA LEU A 92 -1.67 -6.24 4.53
C LEU A 92 -1.93 -5.86 3.08
N LEU A 93 -3.21 -5.70 2.77
CA LEU A 93 -3.69 -5.39 1.42
C LEU A 93 -4.88 -4.43 1.50
N GLU A 94 -5.35 -3.97 0.36
CA GLU A 94 -6.52 -3.10 0.25
C GLU A 94 -7.59 -3.72 -0.67
N ASP A 95 -8.83 -3.33 -0.47
CA ASP A 95 -10.03 -3.89 -1.10
C ASP A 95 -10.13 -3.69 -2.63
N HIS A 96 -9.28 -2.86 -3.20
CA HIS A 96 -9.21 -2.60 -4.64
C HIS A 96 -8.05 -3.35 -5.34
N CYS A 97 -7.54 -4.41 -4.70
CA CYS A 97 -6.55 -5.31 -5.28
C CYS A 97 -7.19 -6.66 -5.61
N THR A 98 -6.77 -7.28 -6.72
CA THR A 98 -7.02 -8.68 -7.02
C THR A 98 -5.70 -9.45 -7.02
N PHE A 99 -5.75 -10.77 -6.89
CA PHE A 99 -4.59 -11.59 -6.59
C PHE A 99 -4.24 -12.52 -7.75
N ASP A 100 -2.95 -12.68 -8.01
CA ASP A 100 -2.45 -13.75 -8.86
C ASP A 100 -2.80 -15.13 -8.27
N GLU A 101 -2.91 -16.14 -9.14
CA GLU A 101 -3.29 -17.51 -8.73
C GLU A 101 -2.35 -18.10 -7.67
N ASN A 102 -1.07 -17.76 -7.75
CA ASN A 102 -0.04 -18.30 -6.88
C ASN A 102 0.30 -17.39 -5.69
N TRP A 103 -0.37 -16.25 -5.54
CA TRP A 103 0.01 -15.22 -4.58
C TRP A 103 0.17 -15.79 -3.15
N CYS A 104 -0.79 -16.56 -2.64
CA CYS A 104 -0.73 -17.15 -1.30
C CYS A 104 0.47 -18.09 -1.14
N ALA A 105 0.74 -18.91 -2.15
CA ALA A 105 1.86 -19.85 -2.14
C ALA A 105 3.20 -19.11 -2.19
N GLU A 106 3.32 -18.08 -3.04
CA GLU A 106 4.55 -17.30 -3.19
C GLU A 106 4.86 -16.48 -1.93
N ILE A 107 3.86 -15.91 -1.24
CA ILE A 107 4.06 -15.25 0.06
C ILE A 107 4.55 -16.24 1.13
N LYS A 108 3.90 -17.39 1.27
CA LYS A 108 4.32 -18.43 2.22
C LYS A 108 5.76 -18.91 1.95
N LYS A 109 6.08 -19.18 0.69
CA LYS A 109 7.41 -19.59 0.23
C LYS A 109 8.47 -18.51 0.49
N ALA A 110 8.15 -17.24 0.21
CA ALA A 110 9.08 -16.15 0.45
C ALA A 110 9.41 -15.99 1.94
N HIS A 111 8.44 -16.25 2.83
CA HIS A 111 8.66 -16.22 4.28
C HIS A 111 9.46 -17.42 4.84
N GLU A 112 9.79 -18.42 4.02
CA GLU A 112 10.78 -19.48 4.36
C GLU A 112 12.21 -18.94 4.29
N LEU A 113 12.42 -17.84 3.57
CA LEU A 113 13.69 -17.11 3.58
C LEU A 113 13.93 -16.42 4.93
N PRO A 114 15.17 -16.04 5.26
CA PRO A 114 15.51 -15.41 6.54
C PRO A 114 15.07 -13.94 6.64
N TYR A 115 13.99 -13.56 5.97
CA TYR A 115 13.45 -12.21 5.97
C TYR A 115 12.12 -12.18 6.71
N SER A 116 11.89 -11.08 7.43
CA SER A 116 10.69 -10.91 8.25
C SER A 116 9.65 -10.00 7.60
N ILE A 117 10.07 -9.20 6.62
CA ILE A 117 9.22 -8.21 5.93
C ILE A 117 9.35 -8.45 4.43
N ILE A 118 8.26 -8.86 3.81
CA ILE A 118 8.24 -9.25 2.40
C ILE A 118 7.15 -8.49 1.67
N GLY A 119 7.51 -7.88 0.54
CA GLY A 119 6.55 -7.31 -0.39
C GLY A 119 6.54 -8.04 -1.72
N GLY A 120 5.43 -7.93 -2.44
CA GLY A 120 5.28 -8.45 -3.77
C GLY A 120 5.25 -7.37 -4.86
N SER A 121 5.10 -7.81 -6.10
CA SER A 121 4.89 -6.92 -7.25
C SER A 121 3.46 -6.40 -7.27
N VAL A 122 3.31 -5.21 -7.86
CA VAL A 122 2.01 -4.58 -8.08
C VAL A 122 1.87 -4.29 -9.56
N GLU A 123 0.85 -4.86 -10.20
CA GLU A 123 0.52 -4.65 -11.61
C GLU A 123 -0.75 -3.79 -11.75
N ASN A 124 -0.86 -3.04 -12.84
CA ASN A 124 -2.04 -2.22 -13.12
C ASN A 124 -3.14 -3.04 -13.79
N ALA A 125 -4.31 -3.16 -13.15
CA ALA A 125 -5.51 -3.74 -13.76
C ALA A 125 -6.40 -2.68 -14.44
N SER A 126 -6.29 -1.40 -14.05
CA SER A 126 -7.03 -0.27 -14.66
C SER A 126 -6.27 0.30 -15.86
N ARG A 127 -6.33 -0.40 -17.02
CA ARG A 127 -5.46 -0.11 -18.18
C ARG A 127 -6.04 0.86 -19.21
N GLU A 128 -7.29 1.26 -19.07
CA GLU A 128 -8.04 1.97 -20.11
C GLU A 128 -7.74 3.47 -20.14
N ARG A 129 -7.64 4.09 -18.96
CA ARG A 129 -7.56 5.54 -18.79
C ARG A 129 -6.13 6.03 -18.58
N PRO A 130 -5.69 7.09 -19.27
CA PRO A 130 -4.34 7.64 -19.07
C PRO A 130 -4.08 8.13 -17.65
N LEU A 131 -5.09 8.65 -16.95
CA LEU A 131 -4.95 9.10 -15.56
C LEU A 131 -4.60 7.94 -14.62
N ASP A 132 -5.25 6.78 -14.79
CA ASP A 132 -5.02 5.61 -13.95
C ASP A 132 -3.57 5.09 -14.14
N TRP A 133 -3.05 5.14 -15.38
CA TRP A 133 -1.64 4.86 -15.65
C TRP A 133 -0.69 5.88 -15.02
N ALA A 134 -1.03 7.17 -15.03
CA ALA A 134 -0.19 8.20 -14.42
C ALA A 134 -0.06 7.99 -12.91
N VAL A 135 -1.19 7.74 -12.22
CA VAL A 135 -1.19 7.43 -10.79
C VAL A 135 -0.44 6.13 -10.52
N TYR A 136 -0.68 5.08 -11.31
CA TYR A 136 0.03 3.80 -11.16
C TYR A 136 1.55 3.95 -11.28
N PHE A 137 2.05 4.63 -12.30
CA PHE A 137 3.50 4.85 -12.46
C PHE A 137 4.09 5.68 -11.34
N TYR A 138 3.33 6.63 -10.81
CA TYR A 138 3.74 7.46 -9.68
C TYR A 138 3.80 6.66 -8.38
N ASP A 139 2.73 5.98 -7.99
CA ASP A 139 2.60 5.29 -6.71
C ASP A 139 3.29 3.91 -6.71
N TYR A 140 3.11 3.15 -7.79
CA TYR A 140 3.48 1.71 -7.84
C TYR A 140 4.56 1.38 -8.86
N GLY A 141 5.02 2.30 -9.69
CA GLY A 141 5.99 2.04 -10.74
C GLY A 141 7.33 1.43 -10.27
N LYS A 142 7.66 1.53 -8.97
CA LYS A 142 8.79 0.81 -8.37
C LYS A 142 8.57 -0.70 -8.31
N TYR A 143 7.33 -1.11 -8.07
CA TYR A 143 6.91 -2.48 -7.79
C TYR A 143 6.36 -3.19 -9.02
N MET A 144 6.24 -2.48 -10.14
CA MET A 144 5.82 -2.99 -11.44
C MET A 144 6.83 -4.00 -11.99
N LEU A 145 6.36 -5.08 -12.61
CA LEU A 145 7.22 -6.05 -13.29
C LEU A 145 7.92 -5.44 -14.53
N PRO A 146 9.08 -5.96 -14.95
CA PRO A 146 9.88 -6.98 -14.25
C PRO A 146 10.63 -6.41 -13.03
N ASN A 147 10.71 -7.21 -11.98
CA ASN A 147 11.52 -6.93 -10.81
C ASN A 147 12.46 -8.10 -10.52
N GLN A 148 13.59 -7.83 -9.90
CA GLN A 148 14.47 -8.87 -9.35
C GLN A 148 14.12 -9.09 -7.88
N ALA A 149 14.13 -10.37 -7.46
CA ALA A 149 14.01 -10.71 -6.06
C ALA A 149 15.24 -10.22 -5.28
N GLY A 150 15.02 -9.67 -4.09
CA GLY A 150 16.15 -9.20 -3.29
C GLY A 150 15.79 -8.16 -2.25
N VAL A 151 16.79 -7.70 -1.53
CA VAL A 151 16.67 -6.63 -0.53
C VAL A 151 16.41 -5.29 -1.23
N VAL A 152 15.44 -4.53 -0.71
CA VAL A 152 15.00 -3.25 -1.28
C VAL A 152 14.85 -2.19 -0.18
N ASP A 153 14.84 -0.92 -0.59
CA ASP A 153 14.70 0.21 0.35
C ASP A 153 13.25 0.45 0.80
N SER A 154 12.27 0.05 -0.01
CA SER A 154 10.85 0.28 0.27
C SER A 154 9.98 -0.81 -0.34
N LEU A 155 8.81 -1.05 0.27
CA LEU A 155 7.76 -1.94 -0.21
C LEU A 155 6.46 -1.17 -0.39
N SER A 156 5.54 -1.74 -1.16
CA SER A 156 4.20 -1.17 -1.36
C SER A 156 3.28 -1.55 -0.21
N GLY A 157 2.59 -0.59 0.39
CA GLY A 157 1.62 -0.84 1.46
C GLY A 157 0.38 -1.63 1.05
N ILE A 158 0.17 -1.84 -0.27
CA ILE A 158 -0.94 -2.66 -0.77
C ILE A 158 -0.53 -4.10 -1.12
N ASN A 159 0.73 -4.48 -0.89
CA ASN A 159 1.23 -5.85 -1.07
C ASN A 159 2.46 -6.07 -0.20
N VAL A 160 2.27 -6.11 1.11
CA VAL A 160 3.33 -6.32 2.09
C VAL A 160 2.88 -7.30 3.16
N SER A 161 3.80 -8.13 3.63
CA SER A 161 3.57 -9.11 4.67
C SER A 161 4.70 -9.12 5.70
N TYR A 162 4.35 -9.47 6.92
CA TYR A 162 5.23 -9.44 8.08
C TYR A 162 5.16 -10.76 8.84
N LYS A 163 6.28 -11.26 9.34
CA LYS A 163 6.25 -12.27 10.41
C LYS A 163 5.66 -11.63 11.66
N ARG A 164 4.77 -12.35 12.36
CA ARG A 164 4.15 -11.86 13.59
C ARG A 164 5.18 -11.40 14.62
N SER A 165 6.27 -12.12 14.75
CA SER A 165 7.33 -11.81 15.70
C SER A 165 7.91 -10.40 15.56
N VAL A 166 7.95 -9.82 14.34
CA VAL A 166 8.43 -8.43 14.15
C VAL A 166 7.32 -7.41 14.38
N LEU A 167 6.06 -7.74 14.10
CA LEU A 167 4.91 -6.89 14.44
C LEU A 167 4.76 -6.75 15.96
N ASP A 168 4.99 -7.83 16.71
CA ASP A 168 4.91 -7.80 18.15
C ASP A 168 5.99 -6.89 18.77
N LYS A 169 7.18 -6.80 18.17
CA LYS A 169 8.25 -5.87 18.61
C LYS A 169 7.85 -4.40 18.54
N VAL A 170 7.03 -4.03 17.54
CA VAL A 170 6.63 -2.63 17.26
C VAL A 170 5.15 -2.38 17.54
N LYS A 171 4.50 -3.25 18.29
CA LYS A 171 3.06 -3.18 18.54
C LYS A 171 2.61 -1.84 19.15
N GLN A 172 3.44 -1.22 19.96
CA GLN A 172 3.11 0.07 20.59
C GLN A 172 3.14 1.22 19.56
N SER A 173 3.99 1.13 18.54
CA SER A 173 4.18 2.18 17.52
C SER A 173 3.00 2.32 16.56
N PHE A 174 2.13 1.31 16.46
CA PHE A 174 0.96 1.36 15.58
C PHE A 174 -0.40 1.26 16.29
N GLN A 175 -0.46 1.49 17.62
CA GLN A 175 -1.73 1.46 18.35
C GLN A 175 -2.77 2.46 17.82
N GLN A 176 -2.32 3.61 17.32
CA GLN A 176 -3.17 4.66 16.75
C GLN A 176 -3.33 4.55 15.21
N GLY A 177 -2.66 3.60 14.58
CA GLY A 177 -2.75 3.39 13.14
C GLY A 177 -1.47 2.78 12.56
N PHE A 178 -1.62 1.70 11.79
CA PHE A 178 -0.50 1.05 11.13
C PHE A 178 -0.17 1.76 9.80
N MET A 179 0.86 2.58 9.82
CA MET A 179 1.43 3.22 8.64
C MET A 179 2.72 2.49 8.25
N GLU A 180 2.66 1.69 7.18
CA GLU A 180 3.74 0.79 6.76
C GLU A 180 5.10 1.49 6.57
N THR A 181 5.10 2.70 6.06
CA THR A 181 6.34 3.46 5.84
C THR A 181 7.07 3.74 7.16
N PHE A 182 6.35 4.18 8.19
CA PHE A 182 6.96 4.46 9.50
C PHE A 182 7.36 3.19 10.23
N ILE A 183 6.51 2.17 10.17
CA ILE A 183 6.79 0.87 10.79
C ILE A 183 8.00 0.20 10.13
N ASN A 184 8.09 0.25 8.80
CA ASN A 184 9.24 -0.30 8.08
C ASN A 184 10.55 0.44 8.45
N GLU A 185 10.51 1.78 8.57
CA GLU A 185 11.69 2.55 9.00
C GLU A 185 12.11 2.22 10.44
N GLU A 186 11.16 2.00 11.33
CA GLU A 186 11.43 1.60 12.72
C GLU A 186 12.05 0.19 12.76
N LEU A 187 11.49 -0.76 12.03
CA LEU A 187 12.01 -2.11 11.94
C LEU A 187 13.41 -2.16 11.30
N LYS A 188 13.66 -1.34 10.28
CA LYS A 188 15.01 -1.19 9.69
C LYS A 188 16.03 -0.68 10.71
N LYS A 189 15.67 0.26 11.58
CA LYS A 189 16.54 0.71 12.68
C LYS A 189 16.86 -0.40 13.69
N GLN A 190 15.98 -1.41 13.79
CA GLN A 190 16.18 -2.60 14.61
C GLN A 190 16.95 -3.73 13.89
N GLY A 191 17.45 -3.48 12.67
CA GLY A 191 18.24 -4.44 11.88
C GLY A 191 17.40 -5.31 10.94
N GLU A 192 16.10 -5.13 10.83
CA GLU A 192 15.28 -5.84 9.85
C GLU A 192 15.50 -5.27 8.44
N VAL A 193 15.37 -6.12 7.43
CA VAL A 193 15.49 -5.73 6.02
C VAL A 193 14.20 -6.00 5.27
N LEU A 194 13.94 -5.18 4.24
CA LEU A 194 12.79 -5.34 3.37
C LEU A 194 13.19 -6.20 2.16
N TYR A 195 12.42 -7.24 1.87
CA TYR A 195 12.68 -8.13 0.76
C TYR A 195 11.54 -8.11 -0.26
N LEU A 196 11.85 -7.98 -1.54
CA LEU A 196 10.89 -8.05 -2.64
C LEU A 196 10.85 -9.46 -3.21
N ALA A 197 9.67 -10.08 -3.17
CA ALA A 197 9.35 -11.36 -3.81
C ALA A 197 8.47 -11.08 -5.06
N PRO A 198 9.05 -10.93 -6.26
CA PRO A 198 8.32 -10.44 -7.42
C PRO A 198 7.24 -11.39 -7.94
N ALA A 199 7.30 -12.67 -7.58
CA ALA A 199 6.29 -13.66 -7.95
C ALA A 199 4.97 -13.51 -7.16
N ALA A 200 4.98 -12.84 -6.00
CA ALA A 200 3.77 -12.52 -5.25
C ALA A 200 3.08 -11.28 -5.86
N ILE A 201 2.25 -11.48 -6.89
CA ILE A 201 1.69 -10.40 -7.68
C ILE A 201 0.28 -10.05 -7.21
N VAL A 202 0.02 -8.75 -7.03
CA VAL A 202 -1.33 -8.20 -6.94
C VAL A 202 -1.61 -7.27 -8.11
N TYR A 203 -2.87 -7.19 -8.51
CA TYR A 203 -3.34 -6.33 -9.58
C TYR A 203 -4.15 -5.19 -8.95
N HIS A 204 -3.63 -3.98 -9.03
CA HIS A 204 -4.29 -2.78 -8.52
C HIS A 204 -5.39 -2.33 -9.48
N GLN A 205 -6.64 -2.33 -9.01
CA GLN A 205 -7.83 -2.00 -9.81
C GLN A 205 -8.56 -0.80 -9.20
N LYS A 206 -8.20 0.40 -9.64
CA LYS A 206 -8.82 1.64 -9.17
C LYS A 206 -8.89 2.66 -10.28
N HIS A 207 -10.05 3.28 -10.43
CA HIS A 207 -10.25 4.45 -11.30
C HIS A 207 -10.16 5.72 -10.47
N TYR A 208 -9.41 6.68 -11.00
CA TYR A 208 -9.19 7.96 -10.32
C TYR A 208 -9.96 9.08 -11.01
N GLU A 209 -10.51 9.97 -10.19
CA GLU A 209 -11.01 11.27 -10.66
C GLU A 209 -9.87 12.28 -10.62
N MET A 210 -9.72 13.08 -11.68
CA MET A 210 -8.62 14.04 -11.84
C MET A 210 -8.50 14.98 -10.64
N LYS A 211 -9.63 15.54 -10.17
CA LYS A 211 -9.66 16.46 -9.01
C LYS A 211 -9.17 15.77 -7.74
N ALA A 212 -9.58 14.51 -7.52
CA ALA A 212 -9.18 13.74 -6.34
C ALA A 212 -7.69 13.40 -6.40
N ALA A 213 -7.19 12.87 -7.52
CA ALA A 213 -5.78 12.54 -7.71
C ALA A 213 -4.86 13.76 -7.56
N PHE A 214 -5.26 14.90 -8.13
CA PHE A 214 -4.54 16.16 -8.03
C PHE A 214 -4.49 16.66 -6.58
N THR A 215 -5.62 16.65 -5.87
CA THR A 215 -5.71 17.08 -4.47
C THR A 215 -4.88 16.16 -3.56
N GLN A 216 -4.93 14.86 -3.79
CA GLN A 216 -4.15 13.88 -3.04
C GLN A 216 -2.65 14.09 -3.25
N SER A 217 -2.21 14.28 -4.50
CA SER A 217 -0.82 14.56 -4.84
C SER A 217 -0.31 15.83 -4.13
N TYR A 218 -1.12 16.91 -4.12
CA TYR A 218 -0.82 18.13 -3.36
C TYR A 218 -0.67 17.87 -1.86
N ARG A 219 -1.60 17.13 -1.26
CA ARG A 219 -1.58 16.83 0.19
C ARG A 219 -0.34 16.03 0.58
N TYR A 220 0.02 15.03 -0.22
CA TYR A 220 1.23 14.24 0.01
C TYR A 220 2.50 15.10 -0.09
N GLY A 221 2.61 15.92 -1.14
CA GLY A 221 3.72 16.86 -1.28
C GLY A 221 3.82 17.80 -0.08
N ARG A 222 2.69 18.39 0.34
CA ARG A 222 2.64 19.33 1.48
C ARG A 222 3.06 18.65 2.79
N SER A 223 2.56 17.45 3.05
CA SER A 223 2.94 16.66 4.22
C SER A 223 4.44 16.35 4.22
N PHE A 224 4.97 15.90 3.08
CA PHE A 224 6.38 15.60 2.92
C PHE A 224 7.27 16.82 3.16
N GLY A 225 6.96 17.95 2.52
CA GLY A 225 7.69 19.22 2.72
C GLY A 225 7.62 19.72 4.16
N GLY A 226 6.44 19.65 4.79
CA GLY A 226 6.26 20.05 6.18
C GLY A 226 7.06 19.20 7.17
N MET A 227 7.02 17.87 7.04
CA MET A 227 7.81 16.96 7.88
C MET A 227 9.31 17.19 7.71
N ARG A 228 9.77 17.37 6.47
CA ARG A 228 11.19 17.61 6.19
C ARG A 228 11.66 18.95 6.73
N ALA A 229 10.80 19.98 6.73
CA ALA A 229 11.09 21.33 7.22
C ALA A 229 11.40 21.38 8.72
N LEU A 230 10.91 20.40 9.52
CA LEU A 230 11.12 20.36 10.97
C LEU A 230 12.59 20.11 11.36
N ASN A 231 13.36 19.46 10.52
CA ASN A 231 14.71 18.96 10.85
C ASN A 231 15.83 19.54 9.98
N ILE A 232 15.59 20.70 9.32
CA ILE A 232 16.57 21.33 8.42
C ILE A 232 16.85 22.79 8.81
N ALA A 233 18.09 23.24 8.54
CA ALA A 233 18.48 24.63 8.76
C ALA A 233 17.77 25.59 7.78
N PHE A 234 17.58 26.83 8.18
CA PHE A 234 16.89 27.86 7.41
C PHE A 234 17.40 27.98 5.95
N TRP A 235 18.71 28.01 5.74
CA TRP A 235 19.30 28.11 4.41
C TRP A 235 19.07 26.87 3.55
N GLN A 236 19.07 25.69 4.15
CA GLN A 236 18.71 24.45 3.47
C GLN A 236 17.24 24.47 3.03
N ARG A 237 16.35 25.03 3.88
CA ARG A 237 14.93 25.21 3.57
C ARG A 237 14.74 26.13 2.36
N ILE A 238 15.45 27.25 2.28
CA ILE A 238 15.42 28.13 1.09
C ILE A 238 15.86 27.39 -0.16
N GLY A 239 16.97 26.65 -0.08
CA GLY A 239 17.44 25.83 -1.21
C GLY A 239 16.41 24.80 -1.69
N LEU A 240 15.66 24.17 -0.76
CA LEU A 240 14.61 23.22 -1.09
C LEU A 240 13.37 23.90 -1.67
N ILE A 241 12.99 25.09 -1.20
CA ILE A 241 11.91 25.89 -1.80
C ILE A 241 12.23 26.20 -3.27
N LEU A 242 13.45 26.68 -3.56
CA LEU A 242 13.88 26.94 -4.93
C LEU A 242 13.97 25.66 -5.77
N GLY A 243 14.48 24.59 -5.16
CA GLY A 243 14.58 23.27 -5.78
C GLY A 243 13.22 22.66 -6.15
N SER A 244 12.17 22.96 -5.39
CA SER A 244 10.83 22.44 -5.64
C SER A 244 10.26 22.89 -7.01
N LEU A 245 10.74 23.99 -7.56
CA LEU A 245 10.34 24.46 -8.90
C LEU A 245 10.83 23.52 -10.02
N THR A 246 11.90 22.77 -9.80
CA THR A 246 12.44 21.81 -10.80
C THR A 246 11.89 20.40 -10.62
N LEU A 247 11.23 20.10 -9.48
CA LEU A 247 10.73 18.78 -9.14
C LEU A 247 9.73 18.21 -10.16
N PRO A 248 8.80 18.96 -10.76
CA PRO A 248 7.87 18.40 -11.72
C PRO A 248 8.58 17.66 -12.87
N VAL A 249 9.61 18.30 -13.45
CA VAL A 249 10.41 17.71 -14.51
C VAL A 249 11.29 16.59 -13.98
N LEU A 250 11.96 16.79 -12.86
CA LEU A 250 12.88 15.81 -12.28
C LEU A 250 12.14 14.52 -11.87
N LEU A 251 11.01 14.63 -11.18
CA LEU A 251 10.23 13.46 -10.74
C LEU A 251 9.61 12.74 -11.92
N SER A 252 9.01 13.46 -12.86
CA SER A 252 8.45 12.87 -14.09
C SER A 252 9.52 12.16 -14.91
N SER A 253 10.72 12.75 -15.06
CA SER A 253 11.84 12.13 -15.75
C SER A 253 12.33 10.86 -15.06
N ARG A 254 12.41 10.86 -13.72
CA ARG A 254 12.78 9.66 -12.94
C ARG A 254 11.77 8.53 -13.12
N ILE A 255 10.48 8.85 -13.10
CA ILE A 255 9.41 7.87 -13.32
C ILE A 255 9.48 7.34 -14.75
N ALA A 256 9.62 8.23 -15.74
CA ALA A 256 9.73 7.85 -17.14
C ALA A 256 10.93 6.94 -17.40
N LEU A 257 12.12 7.32 -16.93
CA LEU A 257 13.35 6.52 -17.08
C LEU A 257 13.20 5.13 -16.42
N ARG A 258 12.58 5.05 -15.23
CA ARG A 258 12.29 3.77 -14.57
C ARG A 258 11.38 2.91 -15.42
N THR A 259 10.29 3.48 -15.92
CA THR A 259 9.29 2.79 -16.75
C THR A 259 9.91 2.29 -18.05
N VAL A 260 10.71 3.11 -18.73
CA VAL A 260 11.42 2.72 -19.94
C VAL A 260 12.42 1.58 -19.69
N LYS A 261 13.16 1.64 -18.58
CA LYS A 261 14.11 0.57 -18.20
C LYS A 261 13.41 -0.78 -17.92
N LYS A 262 12.18 -0.77 -17.45
CA LYS A 262 11.39 -1.99 -17.25
C LYS A 262 10.86 -2.59 -18.54
N GLY A 263 10.75 -1.79 -19.62
CA GLY A 263 10.28 -2.22 -20.92
C GLY A 263 8.75 -2.42 -20.98
N GLY A 264 8.21 -2.54 -22.19
CA GLY A 264 6.81 -2.91 -22.42
C GLY A 264 5.75 -1.82 -22.22
N TYR A 265 6.08 -0.68 -21.60
CA TYR A 265 5.09 0.32 -21.16
C TYR A 265 5.26 1.70 -21.83
N LEU A 266 6.01 1.78 -22.91
CA LEU A 266 6.32 3.07 -23.56
C LEU A 266 5.06 3.77 -24.09
N LYS A 267 4.14 3.02 -24.67
CA LYS A 267 2.87 3.54 -25.19
C LYS A 267 2.01 4.16 -24.10
N GLU A 268 1.86 3.45 -22.98
CA GLU A 268 1.10 3.89 -21.82
C GLU A 268 1.74 5.10 -21.17
N LEU A 269 3.07 5.11 -21.06
CA LEU A 269 3.83 6.25 -20.55
C LEU A 269 3.61 7.51 -21.39
N LEU A 270 3.72 7.40 -22.72
CA LEU A 270 3.51 8.55 -23.61
C LEU A 270 2.08 9.08 -23.53
N ARG A 271 1.07 8.20 -23.45
CA ARG A 271 -0.34 8.58 -23.30
C ARG A 271 -0.63 9.28 -21.97
N CYS A 272 0.00 8.87 -20.89
CA CYS A 272 -0.25 9.42 -19.56
C CYS A 272 0.69 10.56 -19.17
N LEU A 273 1.72 10.86 -19.96
CA LEU A 273 2.74 11.86 -19.63
C LEU A 273 2.17 13.24 -19.24
N PRO A 274 1.13 13.79 -19.93
CA PRO A 274 0.52 15.05 -19.51
C PRO A 274 -0.08 14.97 -18.10
N HIS A 275 -0.78 13.87 -17.79
CA HIS A 275 -1.36 13.63 -16.46
C HIS A 275 -0.29 13.48 -15.38
N LEU A 276 0.79 12.76 -15.71
CA LEU A 276 1.93 12.58 -14.81
C LEU A 276 2.60 13.92 -14.48
N LEU A 277 2.82 14.77 -15.48
CA LEU A 277 3.37 16.11 -15.28
C LEU A 277 2.47 16.96 -14.39
N LEU A 278 1.14 16.92 -14.59
CA LEU A 278 0.19 17.62 -13.75
C LEU A 278 0.22 17.12 -12.29
N LEU A 279 0.26 15.81 -12.06
CA LEU A 279 0.36 15.23 -10.71
C LEU A 279 1.67 15.64 -10.04
N MET A 280 2.80 15.59 -10.75
CA MET A 280 4.09 15.98 -10.21
C MET A 280 4.17 17.49 -9.96
N THR A 281 3.49 18.31 -10.75
CA THR A 281 3.35 19.75 -10.48
C THR A 281 2.55 19.99 -9.21
N SER A 282 1.45 19.27 -9.03
CA SER A 282 0.63 19.34 -7.82
C SER A 282 1.40 18.92 -6.56
N TRP A 283 2.14 17.81 -6.66
CA TRP A 283 3.06 17.36 -5.60
C TRP A 283 4.08 18.45 -5.24
N SER A 284 4.78 18.97 -6.24
CA SER A 284 5.86 19.94 -6.06
C SER A 284 5.37 21.26 -5.45
N TYR A 285 4.17 21.69 -5.88
CA TYR A 285 3.51 22.84 -5.28
C TYR A 285 3.14 22.58 -3.81
N GLY A 286 2.63 21.36 -3.52
CA GLY A 286 2.36 20.94 -2.15
C GLY A 286 3.63 20.94 -1.30
N GLU A 287 4.72 20.38 -1.81
CA GLU A 287 6.02 20.33 -1.13
C GLU A 287 6.58 21.74 -0.83
N LEU A 288 6.49 22.64 -1.81
CA LEU A 288 6.82 24.05 -1.64
C LEU A 288 5.99 24.68 -0.49
N CYS A 289 4.66 24.50 -0.51
CA CYS A 289 3.79 24.98 0.55
C CYS A 289 4.14 24.38 1.92
N GLY A 290 4.54 23.11 1.97
CA GLY A 290 5.01 22.44 3.18
C GLY A 290 6.29 23.08 3.72
N TYR A 291 7.27 23.38 2.86
CA TYR A 291 8.48 24.11 3.25
C TYR A 291 8.20 25.54 3.73
N VAL A 292 7.27 26.25 3.13
CA VAL A 292 6.91 27.62 3.55
C VAL A 292 6.12 27.64 4.85
N GLY A 293 5.10 26.80 4.98
CA GLY A 293 4.16 26.80 6.12
C GLY A 293 4.69 26.13 7.39
N GLY A 294 5.63 25.18 7.29
CA GLY A 294 6.26 24.51 8.44
C GLY A 294 5.35 23.63 9.30
N GLU A 295 4.04 23.60 9.07
CA GLU A 295 3.09 22.81 9.85
C GLU A 295 2.61 21.58 9.08
N VAL A 296 2.76 20.41 9.73
CA VAL A 296 1.99 19.21 9.41
C VAL A 296 0.65 19.34 10.11
N THR A 297 -0.34 19.94 9.47
CA THR A 297 -1.69 19.96 10.02
C THR A 297 -2.24 18.53 10.07
N ASP A 298 -2.96 18.21 11.13
CA ASP A 298 -3.57 16.90 11.45
C ASP A 298 -4.47 16.30 10.33
N SER A 299 -4.83 17.12 9.33
CA SER A 299 -5.56 16.72 8.13
C SER A 299 -4.79 15.76 7.20
N SER A 300 -3.47 15.60 7.37
CA SER A 300 -2.66 14.62 6.60
C SER A 300 -2.76 13.19 7.16
N ARG A 301 -3.27 13.03 8.39
CA ARG A 301 -3.53 11.72 9.01
C ARG A 301 -4.82 11.06 8.51
N ARG A 302 -5.64 11.79 7.74
CA ARG A 302 -6.94 11.31 7.22
C ARG A 302 -6.89 10.97 5.73
N VAL A 303 -5.83 10.32 5.28
CA VAL A 303 -5.74 9.79 3.90
C VAL A 303 -5.43 8.31 3.95
#